data_d8bbcd70138e7bb0f74784aa0c1fbc86
#
_entry.id   d8bbcd70138e7bb0f74784aa0c1fbc86
#
_cell.length_a   1.000
_cell.length_b   1.000
_cell.length_c   1.000
_cell.angle_alpha   90.00
_cell.angle_beta   90.00
_cell.angle_gamma   90.00
#
_symmetry.space_group_name_H-M   'P 1'
#
loop_
_entity.id
_entity.type
_entity.pdbx_description
1 polymer ?
#
loop_
_entity_poly.entity_id
_entity_poly.type
_entity_poly.pdbx_seq_one_letter_code
_entity_poly.pdbx_strand_id
1 'polypeptide(L)'
;NFAPCQRWPVGSGFSIVDSSSVLVTHLSEILKTNSMYLVSRQDVQKLMDHVQESHPALVSELLPDLVTVGIIHRVFQNLLKEGVSIRNLTLALEAIGDFASVSKNPDDLSEYVRRKLGEFFVAEYESEKGVLKAITMDPRLEQVIATKIQRTNTDYTLSLDPQLAQHLLRELALKANDMIENGLLPVLVTAAEIRLPFKRFFEPSLPKLNILSYQELPSSTEIQNHAIIVLPDFIQSQMQEMAGNATTERAPEMAFSN
;
A
#
# COMPACT_ATOMS: atom_id res chain seq x y z
N ASN A 1 28.90 27.77 33.39
CA ASN A 1 29.77 28.32 32.33
C ASN A 1 29.50 27.52 31.04
N PHE A 2 28.53 27.97 30.26
CA PHE A 2 28.33 27.48 28.92
C PHE A 2 29.24 28.24 27.97
N ALA A 3 30.11 27.54 27.24
CA ALA A 3 30.93 28.12 26.21
C ALA A 3 30.08 28.68 25.07
N PRO A 4 30.35 29.85 24.50
CA PRO A 4 29.60 30.40 23.40
C PRO A 4 29.82 29.58 22.14
N CYS A 5 28.72 29.26 21.46
CA CYS A 5 28.73 28.58 20.16
C CYS A 5 29.64 29.33 19.17
N GLN A 6 30.67 28.65 18.68
CA GLN A 6 31.52 29.18 17.62
C GLN A 6 30.68 29.42 16.36
N ARG A 7 30.64 30.65 15.88
CA ARG A 7 30.07 31.03 14.58
C ARG A 7 30.93 30.42 13.47
N TRP A 8 30.41 29.46 12.77
CA TRP A 8 30.98 28.96 11.52
C TRP A 8 30.70 29.96 10.39
N PRO A 9 31.61 30.12 9.42
CA PRO A 9 31.43 31.09 8.35
C PRO A 9 30.23 30.77 7.47
N VAL A 10 29.38 31.75 7.26
CA VAL A 10 28.24 31.73 6.34
C VAL A 10 28.81 31.73 4.92
N GLY A 11 28.78 30.58 4.25
CA GLY A 11 29.29 30.48 2.86
C GLY A 11 29.33 29.07 2.23
N SER A 12 29.26 28.03 3.02
CA SER A 12 29.11 26.67 2.52
C SER A 12 27.69 26.22 2.78
N GLY A 13 26.95 25.85 1.77
CA GLY A 13 25.50 25.52 1.77
C GLY A 13 25.01 24.46 2.77
N PHE A 14 25.45 24.57 4.03
CA PHE A 14 25.00 23.74 5.15
C PHE A 14 23.91 24.49 5.90
N SER A 15 22.75 23.88 5.98
CA SER A 15 21.67 24.30 6.86
C SER A 15 22.00 23.91 8.30
N ILE A 16 22.20 24.90 9.19
CA ILE A 16 22.39 24.62 10.61
C ILE A 16 21.02 24.39 11.23
N VAL A 17 20.72 23.13 11.58
CA VAL A 17 19.50 22.75 12.27
C VAL A 17 19.78 22.74 13.79
N ASP A 18 18.88 23.33 14.57
CA ASP A 18 18.93 23.31 16.02
C ASP A 18 18.77 21.87 16.56
N SER A 19 19.52 21.54 17.63
CA SER A 19 19.55 20.21 18.24
C SER A 19 18.16 19.73 18.69
N SER A 20 17.32 20.63 19.20
CA SER A 20 15.96 20.32 19.60
C SER A 20 15.09 19.94 18.39
N SER A 21 15.25 20.64 17.29
CA SER A 21 14.55 20.34 16.04
C SER A 21 14.94 18.96 15.49
N VAL A 22 16.21 18.60 15.58
CA VAL A 22 16.70 17.25 15.19
C VAL A 22 16.07 16.18 16.06
N LEU A 23 16.04 16.39 17.39
CA LEU A 23 15.41 15.42 18.31
C LEU A 23 13.92 15.27 18.08
N VAL A 24 13.19 16.38 17.90
CA VAL A 24 11.74 16.34 17.62
C VAL A 24 11.46 15.63 16.31
N THR A 25 12.22 15.93 15.25
CA THR A 25 12.07 15.27 13.95
C THR A 25 12.33 13.76 14.04
N HIS A 26 13.43 13.38 14.72
CA HIS A 26 13.79 11.98 14.90
C HIS A 26 12.76 11.22 15.75
N LEU A 27 12.30 11.83 16.85
CA LEU A 27 11.25 11.23 17.68
C LEU A 27 9.94 11.09 16.91
N SER A 28 9.55 12.09 16.14
CA SER A 28 8.36 12.05 15.31
C SER A 28 8.43 10.92 14.27
N GLU A 29 9.58 10.72 13.66
CA GLU A 29 9.79 9.63 12.70
C GLU A 29 9.73 8.25 13.35
N ILE A 30 10.35 8.09 14.54
CA ILE A 30 10.24 6.85 15.32
C ILE A 30 8.79 6.56 15.69
N LEU A 31 8.03 7.57 16.15
CA LEU A 31 6.62 7.41 16.52
C LEU A 31 5.75 7.03 15.31
N LYS A 32 5.98 7.65 14.15
CA LYS A 32 5.29 7.31 12.91
C LYS A 32 5.57 5.87 12.49
N THR A 33 6.82 5.49 12.42
CA THR A 33 7.25 4.14 11.99
C THR A 33 6.74 3.04 12.94
N ASN A 34 6.58 3.36 14.22
CA ASN A 34 6.14 2.39 15.24
C ASN A 34 4.69 2.61 15.70
N SER A 35 3.92 3.43 14.99
CA SER A 35 2.55 3.82 15.38
C SER A 35 1.61 2.63 15.57
N MET A 36 1.77 1.55 14.79
CA MET A 36 1.00 0.32 14.94
C MET A 36 1.16 -0.35 16.30
N TYR A 37 2.30 -0.19 16.97
CA TYR A 37 2.55 -0.77 18.30
C TYR A 37 2.02 0.10 19.44
N LEU A 38 1.74 1.36 19.18
CA LEU A 38 1.26 2.32 20.18
C LEU A 38 -0.25 2.20 20.44
N VAL A 39 -0.99 1.56 19.53
CA VAL A 39 -2.44 1.38 19.67
C VAL A 39 -2.72 -0.01 20.23
N SER A 40 -3.25 -0.07 21.46
CA SER A 40 -3.71 -1.29 22.10
C SER A 40 -5.20 -1.54 21.85
N ARG A 41 -5.68 -2.77 22.15
CA ARG A 41 -7.12 -3.08 22.11
C ARG A 41 -7.93 -2.21 23.07
N GLN A 42 -7.34 -1.83 24.21
CA GLN A 42 -8.01 -0.95 25.18
C GLN A 42 -8.15 0.48 24.63
N ASP A 43 -7.17 0.95 23.87
CA ASP A 43 -7.27 2.27 23.23
C ASP A 43 -8.32 2.25 22.13
N VAL A 44 -8.41 1.17 21.34
CA VAL A 44 -9.51 1.00 20.38
C VAL A 44 -10.86 0.99 21.09
N GLN A 45 -10.99 0.30 22.25
CA GLN A 45 -12.23 0.34 23.01
C GLN A 45 -12.60 1.78 23.43
N LYS A 46 -11.65 2.56 23.95
CA LYS A 46 -11.89 3.98 24.29
C LYS A 46 -12.30 4.82 23.09
N LEU A 47 -11.68 4.54 21.91
CA LEU A 47 -12.08 5.20 20.67
C LEU A 47 -13.52 4.85 20.29
N MET A 48 -13.91 3.58 20.44
CA MET A 48 -15.28 3.13 20.19
C MET A 48 -16.27 3.78 21.16
N ASP A 49 -15.93 3.85 22.46
CA ASP A 49 -16.76 4.50 23.48
C ASP A 49 -16.98 5.99 23.14
N HIS A 50 -15.92 6.66 22.68
CA HIS A 50 -16.03 8.07 22.26
C HIS A 50 -16.90 8.25 21.00
N VAL A 51 -16.78 7.35 20.01
CA VAL A 51 -17.65 7.39 18.83
C VAL A 51 -19.09 7.07 19.21
N GLN A 52 -19.32 6.19 20.18
CA GLN A 52 -20.66 5.84 20.65
C GLN A 52 -21.40 7.04 21.26
N GLU A 53 -20.70 8.01 21.87
CA GLU A 53 -21.32 9.24 22.39
C GLU A 53 -21.94 10.09 21.27
N SER A 54 -21.30 10.15 20.10
CA SER A 54 -21.73 10.98 18.96
C SER A 54 -22.50 10.21 17.89
N HIS A 55 -22.17 8.93 17.68
CA HIS A 55 -22.71 8.04 16.64
C HIS A 55 -23.13 6.68 17.20
N PRO A 56 -24.13 6.64 18.15
CA PRO A 56 -24.50 5.39 18.85
C PRO A 56 -25.03 4.31 17.89
N ALA A 57 -25.71 4.69 16.82
CA ALA A 57 -26.25 3.75 15.84
C ALA A 57 -25.13 2.97 15.12
N LEU A 58 -24.08 3.66 14.69
CA LEU A 58 -22.94 3.06 14.02
C LEU A 58 -22.25 2.00 14.88
N VAL A 59 -21.97 2.33 16.15
CA VAL A 59 -21.29 1.41 17.06
C VAL A 59 -22.18 0.21 17.41
N SER A 60 -23.49 0.43 17.59
CA SER A 60 -24.47 -0.64 17.88
C SER A 60 -24.63 -1.61 16.70
N GLU A 61 -24.50 -1.14 15.47
CA GLU A 61 -24.54 -1.97 14.26
C GLU A 61 -23.25 -2.80 14.10
N LEU A 62 -22.11 -2.18 14.41
CA LEU A 62 -20.80 -2.84 14.25
C LEU A 62 -20.54 -3.90 15.31
N LEU A 63 -20.82 -3.59 16.58
CA LEU A 63 -20.43 -4.40 17.73
C LEU A 63 -21.64 -4.96 18.48
N PRO A 64 -21.58 -6.23 18.89
CA PRO A 64 -20.52 -7.23 18.64
C PRO A 64 -20.72 -8.07 17.38
N ASP A 65 -21.83 -7.91 16.66
CA ASP A 65 -22.37 -8.90 15.71
C ASP A 65 -21.62 -8.91 14.36
N LEU A 66 -21.31 -7.75 13.80
CA LEU A 66 -20.61 -7.68 12.53
C LEU A 66 -19.12 -7.93 12.70
N VAL A 67 -18.47 -7.22 13.61
CA VAL A 67 -17.03 -7.34 13.88
C VAL A 67 -16.75 -7.32 15.40
N THR A 68 -15.55 -7.71 15.77
CA THR A 68 -15.07 -7.60 17.14
C THR A 68 -14.06 -6.46 17.29
N VAL A 69 -13.89 -5.93 18.50
CA VAL A 69 -12.85 -4.94 18.81
C VAL A 69 -11.45 -5.43 18.36
N GLY A 70 -11.22 -6.76 18.41
CA GLY A 70 -9.96 -7.36 17.94
C GLY A 70 -9.75 -7.24 16.43
N ILE A 71 -10.82 -7.33 15.63
CA ILE A 71 -10.77 -7.12 14.18
C ILE A 71 -10.50 -5.63 13.88
N ILE A 72 -11.25 -4.72 14.51
CA ILE A 72 -11.04 -3.27 14.35
C ILE A 72 -9.61 -2.88 14.73
N HIS A 73 -9.08 -3.41 15.84
CA HIS A 73 -7.70 -3.18 16.25
C HIS A 73 -6.70 -3.62 15.17
N ARG A 74 -6.89 -4.80 14.57
CA ARG A 74 -6.05 -5.28 13.46
C ARG A 74 -6.12 -4.38 12.23
N VAL A 75 -7.32 -3.93 11.86
CA VAL A 75 -7.52 -2.99 10.75
C VAL A 75 -6.75 -1.69 11.02
N PHE A 76 -6.89 -1.11 12.22
CA PHE A 76 -6.17 0.10 12.57
C PHE A 76 -4.66 -0.09 12.59
N GLN A 77 -4.17 -1.23 13.08
CA GLN A 77 -2.74 -1.56 13.01
C GLN A 77 -2.23 -1.64 11.57
N ASN A 78 -2.99 -2.27 10.66
CA ASN A 78 -2.63 -2.35 9.25
C ASN A 78 -2.57 -0.96 8.60
N LEU A 79 -3.56 -0.10 8.85
CA LEU A 79 -3.58 1.28 8.35
C LEU A 79 -2.39 2.09 8.86
N LEU A 80 -2.14 2.06 10.17
CA LEU A 80 -1.06 2.78 10.80
C LEU A 80 0.33 2.28 10.36
N LYS A 81 0.48 0.98 10.13
CA LYS A 81 1.71 0.39 9.59
C LYS A 81 2.09 0.99 8.24
N GLU A 82 1.09 1.31 7.43
CA GLU A 82 1.28 1.91 6.12
C GLU A 82 1.15 3.45 6.12
N GLY A 83 1.18 4.07 7.31
CA GLY A 83 1.14 5.52 7.46
C GLY A 83 -0.23 6.16 7.24
N VAL A 84 -1.29 5.35 7.04
CA VAL A 84 -2.64 5.89 6.85
C VAL A 84 -3.23 6.34 8.18
N SER A 85 -3.61 7.61 8.24
CA SER A 85 -4.18 8.21 9.44
C SER A 85 -5.59 7.69 9.74
N ILE A 86 -5.82 7.32 11.01
CA ILE A 86 -7.14 6.91 11.52
C ILE A 86 -7.94 8.07 12.12
N ARG A 87 -7.57 9.34 11.85
CA ARG A 87 -8.27 10.52 12.40
C ARG A 87 -9.74 10.57 12.01
N ASN A 88 -10.07 10.17 10.78
CA ASN A 88 -11.45 10.08 10.31
C ASN A 88 -12.07 8.76 10.78
N LEU A 89 -12.18 8.62 12.12
CA LEU A 89 -12.59 7.38 12.78
C LEU A 89 -13.99 6.94 12.35
N THR A 90 -14.94 7.86 12.28
CA THR A 90 -16.32 7.57 11.86
C THR A 90 -16.36 6.97 10.45
N LEU A 91 -15.70 7.60 9.49
CA LEU A 91 -15.64 7.10 8.11
C LEU A 91 -14.95 5.73 8.03
N ALA A 92 -13.88 5.52 8.82
CA ALA A 92 -13.19 4.22 8.87
C ALA A 92 -14.12 3.12 9.43
N LEU A 93 -14.91 3.42 10.46
CA LEU A 93 -15.85 2.47 11.05
C LEU A 93 -17.05 2.20 10.14
N GLU A 94 -17.60 3.21 9.47
CA GLU A 94 -18.63 3.05 8.44
C GLU A 94 -18.13 2.13 7.31
N ALA A 95 -16.90 2.35 6.83
CA ALA A 95 -16.30 1.51 5.81
C ALA A 95 -16.10 0.06 6.28
N ILE A 96 -15.75 -0.16 7.55
CA ILE A 96 -15.68 -1.50 8.14
C ILE A 96 -17.08 -2.13 8.14
N GLY A 97 -18.12 -1.41 8.55
CA GLY A 97 -19.50 -1.88 8.56
C GLY A 97 -20.00 -2.29 7.18
N ASP A 98 -19.80 -1.42 6.20
CA ASP A 98 -20.18 -1.67 4.80
C ASP A 98 -19.61 -3.01 4.26
N PHE A 99 -18.37 -3.32 4.61
CA PHE A 99 -17.67 -4.47 4.05
C PHE A 99 -17.63 -5.71 4.94
N ALA A 100 -17.96 -5.60 6.22
CA ALA A 100 -17.91 -6.69 7.20
C ALA A 100 -18.87 -7.85 6.88
N SER A 101 -19.94 -7.58 6.13
CA SER A 101 -20.86 -8.60 5.61
C SER A 101 -20.24 -9.45 4.50
N VAL A 102 -19.27 -8.92 3.76
CA VAL A 102 -18.58 -9.58 2.64
C VAL A 102 -17.35 -10.34 3.14
N SER A 103 -16.54 -9.71 3.99
CA SER A 103 -15.35 -10.35 4.56
C SER A 103 -15.10 -9.82 5.98
N LYS A 104 -14.76 -10.74 6.88
CA LYS A 104 -14.28 -10.43 8.25
C LYS A 104 -12.75 -10.48 8.36
N ASN A 105 -12.05 -10.72 7.25
CA ASN A 105 -10.60 -10.72 7.22
C ASN A 105 -10.09 -9.27 7.42
N PRO A 106 -9.24 -9.02 8.43
CA PRO A 106 -8.72 -7.66 8.68
C PRO A 106 -7.96 -7.05 7.51
N ASP A 107 -7.34 -7.86 6.66
CA ASP A 107 -6.61 -7.38 5.48
C ASP A 107 -7.58 -6.84 4.43
N ASP A 108 -8.64 -7.60 4.12
CA ASP A 108 -9.69 -7.16 3.19
C ASP A 108 -10.37 -5.88 3.67
N LEU A 109 -10.70 -5.85 4.96
CA LEU A 109 -11.28 -4.67 5.60
C LEU A 109 -10.34 -3.47 5.53
N SER A 110 -9.03 -3.66 5.77
CA SER A 110 -8.03 -2.60 5.68
C SER A 110 -7.95 -2.02 4.27
N GLU A 111 -7.94 -2.87 3.24
CA GLU A 111 -7.93 -2.44 1.84
C GLU A 111 -9.20 -1.66 1.47
N TYR A 112 -10.36 -2.08 1.99
CA TYR A 112 -11.61 -1.36 1.75
C TYR A 112 -11.63 0.00 2.46
N VAL A 113 -11.18 0.06 3.72
CA VAL A 113 -11.06 1.32 4.46
C VAL A 113 -10.08 2.26 3.80
N ARG A 114 -8.93 1.77 3.30
CA ARG A 114 -7.96 2.58 2.55
C ARG A 114 -8.60 3.26 1.35
N ARG A 115 -9.42 2.52 0.56
CA ARG A 115 -10.13 3.10 -0.59
C ARG A 115 -11.06 4.24 -0.19
N LYS A 116 -11.77 4.10 0.92
CA LYS A 116 -12.66 5.15 1.44
C LYS A 116 -11.90 6.35 2.01
N LEU A 117 -10.71 6.11 2.56
CA LEU A 117 -9.85 7.16 3.11
C LEU A 117 -8.92 7.79 2.06
N GLY A 118 -8.93 7.35 0.81
CA GLY A 118 -8.01 7.78 -0.24
C GLY A 118 -7.89 9.30 -0.37
N GLU A 119 -9.02 10.02 -0.36
CA GLU A 119 -9.04 11.49 -0.43
C GLU A 119 -8.23 12.20 0.67
N PHE A 120 -8.01 11.53 1.81
CA PHE A 120 -7.34 12.14 2.96
C PHE A 120 -5.85 11.87 3.00
N PHE A 121 -5.36 10.82 2.34
CA PHE A 121 -3.93 10.50 2.41
C PHE A 121 -3.21 10.54 1.05
N VAL A 122 -3.93 10.39 -0.07
CA VAL A 122 -3.30 10.43 -1.40
C VAL A 122 -2.66 11.78 -1.70
N ALA A 123 -3.26 12.86 -1.20
CA ALA A 123 -2.72 14.23 -1.35
C ALA A 123 -1.29 14.39 -0.81
N GLU A 124 -0.85 13.55 0.13
CA GLU A 124 0.53 13.57 0.65
C GLU A 124 1.56 13.10 -0.40
N TYR A 125 1.13 12.36 -1.41
CA TYR A 125 1.96 11.81 -2.49
C TYR A 125 1.92 12.64 -3.77
N GLU A 126 1.02 13.61 -3.86
CA GLU A 126 0.90 14.48 -5.03
C GLU A 126 2.13 15.39 -5.17
N SER A 127 2.67 15.47 -6.38
CA SER A 127 3.76 16.41 -6.70
C SER A 127 3.28 17.85 -6.81
N GLU A 128 2.06 18.02 -7.29
CA GLU A 128 1.30 19.25 -7.38
C GLU A 128 -0.17 18.91 -7.08
N LYS A 129 -0.96 19.90 -6.69
CA LYS A 129 -2.36 19.66 -6.32
C LYS A 129 -3.12 18.96 -7.45
N GLY A 130 -3.59 17.74 -7.16
CA GLY A 130 -4.33 16.90 -8.10
C GLY A 130 -3.45 16.16 -9.12
N VAL A 131 -2.11 16.18 -8.97
CA VAL A 131 -1.20 15.48 -9.89
C VAL A 131 -0.31 14.52 -9.12
N LEU A 132 -0.47 13.24 -9.40
CA LEU A 132 0.35 12.16 -8.83
C LEU A 132 1.36 11.67 -9.88
N LYS A 133 2.64 11.98 -9.68
CA LYS A 133 3.72 11.36 -10.45
C LYS A 133 4.03 10.00 -9.85
N ALA A 134 3.86 8.94 -10.64
CA ALA A 134 3.97 7.58 -10.14
C ALA A 134 4.65 6.64 -11.14
N ILE A 135 5.18 5.55 -10.61
CA ILE A 135 5.53 4.37 -11.39
C ILE A 135 4.23 3.59 -11.63
N THR A 136 4.03 3.08 -12.84
CA THR A 136 2.92 2.18 -13.17
C THR A 136 3.44 0.86 -13.73
N MET A 137 2.60 -0.14 -13.82
CA MET A 137 2.92 -1.44 -14.41
C MET A 137 2.13 -1.69 -15.69
N ASP A 138 2.73 -2.44 -16.62
CA ASP A 138 2.01 -2.99 -17.78
C ASP A 138 0.86 -3.86 -17.26
N PRO A 139 -0.39 -3.67 -17.74
CA PRO A 139 -1.54 -4.47 -17.30
C PRO A 139 -1.34 -5.98 -17.46
N ARG A 140 -0.57 -6.42 -18.46
CA ARG A 140 -0.23 -7.83 -18.64
C ARG A 140 0.67 -8.35 -17.52
N LEU A 141 1.60 -7.51 -17.03
CA LEU A 141 2.44 -7.86 -15.89
C LEU A 141 1.60 -7.95 -14.61
N GLU A 142 0.67 -7.02 -14.40
CA GLU A 142 -0.28 -7.08 -13.27
C GLU A 142 -1.09 -8.39 -13.29
N GLN A 143 -1.58 -8.80 -14.46
CA GLN A 143 -2.30 -10.08 -14.62
C GLN A 143 -1.41 -11.28 -14.27
N VAL A 144 -0.16 -11.30 -14.73
CA VAL A 144 0.79 -12.37 -14.38
C VAL A 144 1.00 -12.42 -12.87
N ILE A 145 1.22 -11.27 -12.22
CA ILE A 145 1.39 -11.19 -10.77
C ILE A 145 0.13 -11.68 -10.03
N ALA A 146 -1.05 -11.27 -10.48
CA ALA A 146 -2.32 -11.68 -9.89
C ALA A 146 -2.49 -13.22 -9.88
N THR A 147 -2.06 -13.93 -10.93
CA THR A 147 -2.10 -15.40 -10.97
C THR A 147 -1.17 -16.08 -9.96
N LYS A 148 -0.21 -15.36 -9.43
CA LYS A 148 0.79 -15.87 -8.46
C LYS A 148 0.42 -15.59 -7.01
N ILE A 149 -0.73 -14.94 -6.78
CA ILE A 149 -1.24 -14.67 -5.45
C ILE A 149 -2.03 -15.88 -4.95
N GLN A 150 -1.64 -16.38 -3.79
CA GLN A 150 -2.35 -17.42 -3.06
C GLN A 150 -3.08 -16.76 -1.89
N ARG A 151 -4.40 -16.94 -1.87
CA ARG A 151 -5.26 -16.46 -0.79
C ARG A 151 -5.57 -17.61 0.14
N THR A 152 -5.23 -17.45 1.41
CA THR A 152 -5.71 -18.31 2.49
C THR A 152 -6.83 -17.58 3.26
N ASN A 153 -7.47 -18.26 4.20
CA ASN A 153 -8.51 -17.63 5.02
C ASN A 153 -7.99 -16.46 5.88
N THR A 154 -6.69 -16.40 6.11
CA THR A 154 -6.06 -15.46 7.07
C THR A 154 -4.99 -14.58 6.45
N ASP A 155 -4.50 -14.89 5.25
CA ASP A 155 -3.35 -14.19 4.69
C ASP A 155 -3.30 -14.24 3.15
N TYR A 156 -2.52 -13.33 2.58
CA TYR A 156 -2.19 -13.26 1.17
C TYR A 156 -0.70 -13.52 0.99
N THR A 157 -0.35 -14.49 0.17
CA THR A 157 1.04 -14.81 -0.16
C THR A 157 1.27 -14.63 -1.65
N LEU A 158 2.31 -13.89 -2.01
CA LEU A 158 2.75 -13.73 -3.38
C LEU A 158 3.93 -14.68 -3.64
N SER A 159 3.77 -15.62 -4.56
CA SER A 159 4.80 -16.59 -4.95
C SER A 159 5.28 -16.30 -6.36
N LEU A 160 6.27 -15.41 -6.48
CA LEU A 160 6.89 -15.08 -7.77
C LEU A 160 8.03 -16.06 -8.08
N ASP A 161 8.22 -16.31 -9.38
CA ASP A 161 9.43 -16.94 -9.86
C ASP A 161 10.65 -16.11 -9.45
N PRO A 162 11.78 -16.73 -9.02
CA PRO A 162 12.96 -15.99 -8.56
C PRO A 162 13.53 -15.03 -9.61
N GLN A 163 13.48 -15.38 -10.90
CA GLN A 163 13.96 -14.52 -11.99
C GLN A 163 13.07 -13.27 -12.15
N LEU A 164 11.75 -13.46 -12.08
CA LEU A 164 10.80 -12.35 -12.14
C LEU A 164 10.91 -11.47 -10.89
N ALA A 165 11.02 -12.07 -9.69
CA ALA A 165 11.17 -11.32 -8.44
C ALA A 165 12.43 -10.43 -8.44
N GLN A 166 13.57 -10.98 -8.88
CA GLN A 166 14.82 -10.22 -8.99
C GLN A 166 14.74 -9.11 -10.06
N HIS A 167 14.10 -9.39 -11.19
CA HIS A 167 13.89 -8.39 -12.23
C HIS A 167 13.04 -7.23 -11.70
N LEU A 168 11.90 -7.53 -11.09
CA LEU A 168 11.02 -6.51 -10.52
C LEU A 168 11.71 -5.71 -9.42
N LEU A 169 12.45 -6.36 -8.53
CA LEU A 169 13.18 -5.69 -7.47
C LEU A 169 14.18 -4.67 -8.03
N ARG A 170 14.93 -5.06 -9.05
CA ARG A 170 15.91 -4.18 -9.70
C ARG A 170 15.24 -2.99 -10.40
N GLU A 171 14.20 -3.26 -11.19
CA GLU A 171 13.47 -2.20 -11.92
C GLU A 171 12.78 -1.21 -10.95
N LEU A 172 12.12 -1.73 -9.91
CA LEU A 172 11.49 -0.89 -8.89
C LEU A 172 12.53 -0.04 -8.15
N ALA A 173 13.66 -0.63 -7.75
CA ALA A 173 14.73 0.09 -7.05
C ALA A 173 15.30 1.23 -7.90
N LEU A 174 15.57 0.97 -9.19
CA LEU A 174 16.07 1.98 -10.11
C LEU A 174 15.09 3.13 -10.29
N LYS A 175 13.82 2.82 -10.56
CA LYS A 175 12.80 3.84 -10.81
C LYS A 175 12.42 4.61 -9.53
N ALA A 176 12.39 3.93 -8.38
CA ALA A 176 12.17 4.60 -7.10
C ALA A 176 13.31 5.55 -6.73
N ASN A 177 14.57 5.16 -6.98
CA ASN A 177 15.71 6.04 -6.75
C ASN A 177 15.70 7.24 -7.69
N ASP A 178 15.36 7.05 -8.96
CA ASP A 178 15.21 8.16 -9.92
C ASP A 178 14.14 9.15 -9.46
N MET A 179 12.99 8.69 -8.93
CA MET A 179 11.99 9.57 -8.33
C MET A 179 12.57 10.37 -7.16
N ILE A 180 13.31 9.72 -6.25
CA ILE A 180 13.92 10.37 -5.07
C ILE A 180 14.94 11.43 -5.51
N GLU A 181 15.78 11.15 -6.49
CA GLU A 181 16.77 12.08 -7.05
C GLU A 181 16.09 13.32 -7.67
N ASN A 182 14.89 13.14 -8.23
CA ASN A 182 14.04 14.23 -8.74
C ASN A 182 13.20 14.92 -7.64
N GLY A 183 13.44 14.61 -6.35
CA GLY A 183 12.71 15.21 -5.22
C GLY A 183 11.27 14.76 -5.06
N LEU A 184 10.90 13.62 -5.68
CA LEU A 184 9.57 13.03 -5.62
C LEU A 184 9.52 11.91 -4.57
N LEU A 185 8.35 11.69 -3.98
CA LEU A 185 8.12 10.48 -3.20
C LEU A 185 7.99 9.28 -4.14
N PRO A 186 8.69 8.17 -3.86
CA PRO A 186 8.59 6.97 -4.69
C PRO A 186 7.23 6.30 -4.47
N VAL A 187 6.39 6.34 -5.51
CA VAL A 187 5.03 5.78 -5.50
C VAL A 187 4.87 4.85 -6.69
N LEU A 188 4.38 3.65 -6.42
CA LEU A 188 3.89 2.70 -7.42
C LEU A 188 2.37 2.67 -7.35
N VAL A 189 1.70 2.79 -8.49
CA VAL A 189 0.25 2.59 -8.60
C VAL A 189 -0.02 1.28 -9.32
N THR A 190 -0.91 0.47 -8.76
CA THR A 190 -1.21 -0.88 -9.25
C THR A 190 -2.67 -1.27 -9.03
N ALA A 191 -3.10 -2.37 -9.61
CA ALA A 191 -4.43 -2.92 -9.38
C ALA A 191 -4.64 -3.29 -7.89
N ALA A 192 -5.85 -3.05 -7.37
CA ALA A 192 -6.16 -3.25 -5.96
C ALA A 192 -5.92 -4.70 -5.49
N GLU A 193 -6.16 -5.67 -6.38
CA GLU A 193 -6.04 -7.10 -6.09
C GLU A 193 -4.60 -7.52 -5.75
N ILE A 194 -3.61 -6.86 -6.36
CA ILE A 194 -2.20 -7.19 -6.17
C ILE A 194 -1.50 -6.28 -5.17
N ARG A 195 -2.10 -5.12 -4.82
CA ARG A 195 -1.46 -4.09 -3.99
C ARG A 195 -0.87 -4.64 -2.69
N LEU A 196 -1.70 -5.24 -1.85
CA LEU A 196 -1.28 -5.71 -0.52
C LEU A 196 -0.26 -6.85 -0.57
N PRO A 197 -0.48 -7.95 -1.34
CA PRO A 197 0.52 -9.01 -1.49
C PRO A 197 1.84 -8.50 -2.06
N PHE A 198 1.77 -7.57 -3.02
CA PHE A 198 2.93 -6.96 -3.63
C PHE A 198 3.70 -6.08 -2.63
N LYS A 199 2.99 -5.25 -1.86
CA LYS A 199 3.58 -4.44 -0.79
C LYS A 199 4.33 -5.32 0.20
N ARG A 200 3.70 -6.38 0.72
CA ARG A 200 4.31 -7.30 1.70
C ARG A 200 5.53 -8.01 1.15
N PHE A 201 5.52 -8.37 -0.13
CA PHE A 201 6.63 -9.07 -0.75
C PHE A 201 7.88 -8.19 -0.90
N PHE A 202 7.68 -6.92 -1.33
CA PHE A 202 8.80 -6.02 -1.61
C PHE A 202 9.17 -5.09 -0.45
N GLU A 203 8.33 -4.92 0.57
CA GLU A 203 8.57 -4.04 1.72
C GLU A 203 9.93 -4.27 2.42
N PRO A 204 10.39 -5.52 2.65
CA PRO A 204 11.69 -5.75 3.28
C PRO A 204 12.88 -5.22 2.47
N SER A 205 12.77 -5.22 1.15
CA SER A 205 13.83 -4.77 0.23
C SER A 205 13.67 -3.32 -0.19
N LEU A 206 12.45 -2.81 -0.27
CA LEU A 206 12.10 -1.46 -0.70
C LEU A 206 11.17 -0.76 0.31
N PRO A 207 11.63 -0.51 1.54
CA PRO A 207 10.78 0.02 2.61
C PRO A 207 10.24 1.44 2.33
N LYS A 208 10.93 2.21 1.50
CA LYS A 208 10.53 3.58 1.13
C LYS A 208 9.54 3.64 -0.03
N LEU A 209 9.30 2.52 -0.73
CA LEU A 209 8.37 2.48 -1.84
C LEU A 209 6.93 2.45 -1.32
N ASN A 210 6.18 3.49 -1.64
CA ASN A 210 4.75 3.55 -1.36
C ASN A 210 3.99 2.86 -2.49
N ILE A 211 3.02 2.02 -2.13
CA ILE A 211 2.21 1.30 -3.12
C ILE A 211 0.75 1.66 -2.89
N LEU A 212 0.19 2.32 -3.89
CA LEU A 212 -1.22 2.71 -3.94
C LEU A 212 -1.94 1.85 -4.97
N SER A 213 -3.24 1.68 -4.78
CA SER A 213 -4.10 1.11 -5.82
C SER A 213 -4.80 2.21 -6.61
N TYR A 214 -5.15 1.94 -7.87
CA TYR A 214 -5.98 2.85 -8.66
C TYR A 214 -7.30 3.20 -7.97
N GLN A 215 -7.84 2.31 -7.15
CA GLN A 215 -9.11 2.50 -6.44
C GLN A 215 -9.01 3.40 -5.21
N GLU A 216 -7.79 3.68 -4.72
CA GLU A 216 -7.55 4.63 -3.62
C GLU A 216 -7.47 6.06 -4.12
N LEU A 217 -7.22 6.26 -5.42
CA LEU A 217 -7.03 7.58 -5.98
C LEU A 217 -8.38 8.31 -6.12
N PRO A 218 -8.47 9.56 -5.64
CA PRO A 218 -9.61 10.42 -5.92
C PRO A 218 -9.79 10.62 -7.43
N SER A 219 -11.03 10.75 -7.88
CA SER A 219 -11.34 11.01 -9.29
C SER A 219 -10.76 12.32 -9.82
N SER A 220 -10.38 13.23 -8.92
CA SER A 220 -9.74 14.51 -9.23
C SER A 220 -8.23 14.40 -9.41
N THR A 221 -7.61 13.26 -9.05
CA THR A 221 -6.16 13.08 -9.15
C THR A 221 -5.78 12.52 -10.52
N GLU A 222 -4.97 13.27 -11.26
CA GLU A 222 -4.38 12.85 -12.52
C GLU A 222 -3.08 12.08 -12.27
N ILE A 223 -2.97 10.88 -12.87
CA ILE A 223 -1.75 10.08 -12.81
C ILE A 223 -0.84 10.48 -13.96
N GLN A 224 0.33 11.01 -13.64
CA GLN A 224 1.41 11.22 -14.59
C GLN A 224 2.44 10.10 -14.44
N ASN A 225 2.61 9.31 -15.50
CA ASN A 225 3.58 8.23 -15.49
C ASN A 225 5.00 8.78 -15.48
N HIS A 226 5.68 8.66 -14.33
CA HIS A 226 7.10 8.94 -14.22
C HIS A 226 7.92 7.82 -14.90
N ALA A 227 7.49 6.58 -14.68
CA ALA A 227 8.08 5.40 -15.31
C ALA A 227 7.04 4.27 -15.43
N ILE A 228 7.27 3.34 -16.36
CA ILE A 228 6.46 2.14 -16.53
C ILE A 228 7.33 0.91 -16.35
N ILE A 229 6.85 -0.08 -15.58
CA ILE A 229 7.45 -1.41 -15.50
C ILE A 229 6.78 -2.27 -16.55
N VAL A 230 7.55 -2.65 -17.55
CA VAL A 230 7.06 -3.46 -18.67
C VAL A 230 7.14 -4.95 -18.37
N LEU A 231 6.32 -5.73 -19.07
CA LEU A 231 6.38 -7.19 -19.00
C LEU A 231 7.72 -7.67 -19.59
N PRO A 232 8.57 -8.43 -18.84
CA PRO A 232 9.85 -8.91 -19.34
C PRO A 232 9.72 -9.88 -20.51
N ASP A 233 10.64 -9.85 -21.47
CA ASP A 233 10.63 -10.69 -22.67
C ASP A 233 10.63 -12.19 -22.33
N PHE A 234 11.34 -12.60 -21.28
CA PHE A 234 11.36 -14.01 -20.87
C PHE A 234 9.99 -14.51 -20.37
N ILE A 235 9.16 -13.64 -19.78
CA ILE A 235 7.79 -13.98 -19.42
C ILE A 235 6.89 -14.00 -20.65
N GLN A 236 7.08 -13.05 -21.58
CA GLN A 236 6.34 -13.03 -22.85
C GLN A 236 6.55 -14.32 -23.63
N SER A 237 7.81 -14.80 -23.72
CA SER A 237 8.17 -16.06 -24.38
C SER A 237 7.51 -17.27 -23.72
N GLN A 238 7.53 -17.35 -22.39
CA GLN A 238 6.86 -18.42 -21.63
C GLN A 238 5.34 -18.44 -21.87
N MET A 239 4.70 -17.27 -21.90
CA MET A 239 3.26 -17.17 -22.18
C MET A 239 2.91 -17.63 -23.59
N GLN A 240 3.75 -17.33 -24.58
CA GLN A 240 3.56 -17.75 -25.97
C GLN A 240 3.73 -19.28 -26.14
N GLU A 241 4.71 -19.87 -25.47
CA GLU A 241 4.92 -21.32 -25.46
C GLU A 241 3.73 -22.06 -24.85
N MET A 242 3.21 -21.56 -23.70
CA MET A 242 2.03 -22.16 -23.05
C MET A 242 0.79 -22.03 -23.93
N ALA A 243 0.57 -20.91 -24.60
CA ALA A 243 -0.53 -20.72 -25.52
C ALA A 243 -0.43 -21.62 -26.77
N GLY A 244 0.77 -21.81 -27.31
CA GLY A 244 1.04 -22.70 -28.44
C GLY A 244 0.77 -24.17 -28.12
N ASN A 245 1.18 -24.63 -26.94
CA ASN A 245 0.93 -26.01 -26.48
C ASN A 245 -0.57 -26.29 -26.23
N ALA A 246 -1.31 -25.32 -25.65
CA ALA A 246 -2.74 -25.45 -25.42
C ALA A 246 -3.57 -25.56 -26.72
N THR A 247 -3.05 -24.99 -27.80
CA THR A 247 -3.71 -25.07 -29.14
C THR A 247 -3.46 -26.41 -29.82
N THR A 248 -2.31 -27.04 -29.53
CA THR A 248 -1.93 -28.34 -30.12
C THR A 248 -2.66 -29.52 -29.47
N GLU A 249 -3.00 -29.43 -28.18
CA GLU A 249 -3.78 -30.48 -27.47
C GLU A 249 -5.30 -30.48 -27.79
N ARG A 250 -5.81 -29.47 -28.47
CA ARG A 250 -7.22 -29.32 -28.81
C ARG A 250 -7.60 -29.79 -30.22
N ALA A 251 -6.69 -30.39 -30.98
CA ALA A 251 -7.05 -31.00 -32.26
C ALA A 251 -7.72 -32.37 -31.99
N PRO A 252 -9.05 -32.52 -32.16
CA PRO A 252 -9.67 -33.84 -32.06
C PRO A 252 -9.29 -34.63 -33.29
N GLU A 253 -8.74 -35.84 -33.09
CA GLU A 253 -8.73 -36.90 -34.08
C GLU A 253 -10.20 -37.16 -34.54
N MET A 254 -10.57 -36.49 -35.61
CA MET A 254 -11.70 -36.99 -36.39
C MET A 254 -11.21 -38.17 -37.21
N ALA A 255 -11.15 -39.35 -36.59
CA ALA A 255 -11.01 -40.60 -37.31
C ALA A 255 -12.29 -40.81 -38.13
N PHE A 256 -12.15 -40.64 -39.41
CA PHE A 256 -13.14 -41.17 -40.39
C PHE A 256 -13.13 -42.69 -40.25
N SER A 257 -14.23 -43.23 -39.75
CA SER A 257 -14.54 -44.64 -39.87
C SER A 257 -15.48 -44.79 -41.08
N ASN A 258 -14.99 -45.44 -42.11
CA ASN A 258 -15.78 -45.99 -43.19
C ASN A 258 -16.61 -47.19 -42.72
#